data_34ce0897e6c00bb74ec7c8b64bc654e9
#
_entry.id   34ce0897e6c00bb74ec7c8b64bc654e9
#
_cell.length_a   1.000
_cell.length_b   1.000
_cell.length_c   1.000
_cell.angle_alpha   90.00
_cell.angle_beta   90.00
_cell.angle_gamma   90.00
#
_symmetry.space_group_name_H-M   'P 1'
#
loop_
_entity.id
_entity.type
_entity.pdbx_description
1 polymer ?
#
loop_
_entity_poly.entity_id
_entity_poly.type
_entity_poly.pdbx_seq_one_letter_code
_entity_poly.pdbx_strand_id
1 'polypeptide(L)'
;MMETTRKHLLCLAILTALSPVLSTQSFAQLHLEIAKAPEEAPKIAIVPFGNDQSIYPIVENDLNRSGKFTSSSKNLAATASMNNPNAAAWQAAGVPYVVTGNVKATAEGGYEVHYQLYDVQKQQYLLNELLSVPASRVRSAAHMISDAIYEAL
;
A
#
# COMPACT_ATOMS: atom_id res chain seq x y z
N MET A 1 26.25 83.52 -38.05
CA MET A 1 25.08 82.60 -38.13
C MET A 1 25.55 81.15 -38.31
N MET A 2 26.59 80.71 -37.58
CA MET A 2 27.25 79.40 -37.76
C MET A 2 27.62 78.68 -36.43
N GLU A 3 27.13 79.16 -35.27
CA GLU A 3 27.52 78.59 -34.01
C GLU A 3 26.38 77.75 -33.29
N THR A 4 25.17 77.90 -33.74
CA THR A 4 24.02 77.18 -33.12
C THR A 4 23.90 75.74 -33.57
N THR A 5 24.43 75.38 -34.77
CA THR A 5 24.27 74.03 -35.29
C THR A 5 25.21 72.99 -34.63
N ARG A 6 26.34 73.44 -34.07
CA ARG A 6 27.35 72.61 -33.46
C ARG A 6 26.93 72.12 -32.05
N LYS A 7 26.11 72.92 -31.34
CA LYS A 7 25.64 72.57 -29.97
C LYS A 7 24.53 71.53 -29.99
N HIS A 8 23.71 71.49 -31.03
CA HIS A 8 22.66 70.50 -31.17
C HIS A 8 23.17 69.10 -31.60
N LEU A 9 24.33 69.07 -32.33
CA LEU A 9 24.92 67.81 -32.75
C LEU A 9 25.60 67.06 -31.60
N LEU A 10 26.11 67.80 -30.58
CA LEU A 10 26.76 67.22 -29.41
C LEU A 10 25.72 66.66 -28.38
N CYS A 11 24.52 67.24 -28.31
CA CYS A 11 23.45 66.72 -27.42
C CYS A 11 22.79 65.43 -27.93
N LEU A 12 22.81 65.23 -29.28
CA LEU A 12 22.20 64.04 -29.87
C LEU A 12 23.02 62.75 -29.71
N ALA A 13 24.34 62.91 -29.51
CA ALA A 13 25.34 61.82 -29.43
C ALA A 13 25.38 61.20 -28.00
N ILE A 14 24.83 61.84 -26.97
CA ILE A 14 24.90 61.38 -25.57
C ILE A 14 23.65 60.58 -25.17
N LEU A 15 22.58 60.62 -25.96
CA LEU A 15 21.30 59.98 -25.63
C LEU A 15 21.18 58.50 -26.07
N THR A 16 22.17 57.95 -26.75
CA THR A 16 22.13 56.58 -27.28
C THR A 16 22.90 55.55 -26.45
N ALA A 17 23.49 55.93 -25.30
CA ALA A 17 24.35 55.03 -24.51
C ALA A 17 23.68 54.47 -23.23
N LEU A 18 22.36 54.70 -23.01
CA LEU A 18 21.68 54.18 -21.84
C LEU A 18 20.72 53.05 -22.27
N SER A 19 21.29 51.92 -22.75
CA SER A 19 20.55 50.69 -22.90
C SER A 19 20.25 50.11 -21.49
N PRO A 20 19.02 49.96 -21.08
CA PRO A 20 18.74 49.23 -19.85
C PRO A 20 19.08 47.77 -20.07
N VAL A 21 20.09 47.26 -19.37
CA VAL A 21 20.35 45.85 -19.21
C VAL A 21 19.18 45.28 -18.42
N LEU A 22 18.19 44.76 -19.13
CA LEU A 22 17.17 43.93 -18.50
C LEU A 22 17.84 42.64 -18.00
N SER A 23 18.22 42.65 -16.73
CA SER A 23 18.60 41.43 -16.02
C SER A 23 17.36 40.54 -15.90
N THR A 24 17.22 39.57 -16.79
CA THR A 24 16.25 38.48 -16.61
C THR A 24 16.70 37.68 -15.42
N GLN A 25 16.09 37.92 -14.27
CA GLN A 25 16.23 37.06 -13.11
C GLN A 25 15.50 35.76 -13.43
N SER A 26 16.27 34.74 -13.80
CA SER A 26 15.79 33.36 -13.88
C SER A 26 15.52 32.89 -12.46
N PHE A 27 14.26 32.93 -12.04
CA PHE A 27 13.85 32.24 -10.84
C PHE A 27 13.92 30.74 -11.14
N ALA A 28 15.01 30.11 -10.72
CA ALA A 28 15.06 28.67 -10.63
C ALA A 28 14.01 28.26 -9.59
N GLN A 29 12.82 27.85 -10.05
CA GLN A 29 11.86 27.20 -9.19
C GLN A 29 12.47 25.89 -8.71
N LEU A 30 12.91 25.89 -7.46
CA LEU A 30 13.30 24.67 -6.79
C LEU A 30 12.04 23.81 -6.65
N HIS A 31 11.82 22.89 -7.58
CA HIS A 31 10.77 21.89 -7.47
C HIS A 31 11.22 20.90 -6.40
N LEU A 32 10.89 21.20 -5.14
CA LEU A 32 11.11 20.28 -4.05
C LEU A 32 10.06 19.17 -4.17
N GLU A 33 10.40 18.12 -4.89
CA GLU A 33 9.65 16.88 -4.87
C GLU A 33 9.86 16.29 -3.48
N ILE A 34 8.89 16.52 -2.58
CA ILE A 34 8.84 15.84 -1.29
C ILE A 34 8.56 14.37 -1.63
N ALA A 35 9.61 13.59 -1.77
CA ALA A 35 9.48 12.15 -1.79
C ALA A 35 8.77 11.77 -0.48
N LYS A 36 7.48 11.42 -0.59
CA LYS A 36 6.74 10.84 0.53
C LYS A 36 7.61 9.72 1.09
N ALA A 37 7.93 9.78 2.37
CA ALA A 37 8.67 8.70 3.01
C ALA A 37 8.00 7.39 2.62
N PRO A 38 8.73 6.31 2.32
CA PRO A 38 8.13 5.05 1.95
C PRO A 38 7.11 4.71 3.03
N GLU A 39 5.84 4.65 2.64
CA GLU A 39 4.76 4.30 3.56
C GLU A 39 5.04 2.88 4.01
N GLU A 40 5.23 2.70 5.31
CA GLU A 40 5.52 1.39 5.88
C GLU A 40 4.39 0.44 5.50
N ALA A 41 4.70 -0.72 4.93
CA ALA A 41 3.71 -1.67 4.47
C ALA A 41 2.75 -2.02 5.63
N PRO A 42 1.43 -1.97 5.42
CA PRO A 42 0.46 -2.23 6.47
C PRO A 42 0.65 -3.64 7.04
N LYS A 43 0.46 -3.75 8.34
CA LYS A 43 0.55 -5.05 9.04
C LYS A 43 -0.68 -5.88 8.74
N ILE A 44 -0.47 -7.17 8.49
CA ILE A 44 -1.52 -8.16 8.35
C ILE A 44 -1.24 -9.31 9.29
N ALA A 45 -2.24 -9.74 10.05
CA ALA A 45 -2.15 -10.95 10.86
C ALA A 45 -2.83 -12.09 10.11
N ILE A 46 -2.16 -13.23 10.06
CA ILE A 46 -2.70 -14.44 9.47
C ILE A 46 -2.76 -15.49 10.56
N VAL A 47 -3.99 -15.81 10.96
CA VAL A 47 -4.26 -16.81 12.00
C VAL A 47 -4.23 -18.20 11.35
N PRO A 48 -3.59 -19.21 11.98
CA PRO A 48 -3.64 -20.57 11.47
C PRO A 48 -5.06 -21.06 11.22
N PHE A 49 -5.30 -21.75 10.10
CA PHE A 49 -6.62 -22.24 9.70
C PHE A 49 -6.99 -23.50 10.46
N GLY A 50 -7.22 -23.38 11.76
CA GLY A 50 -7.42 -24.52 12.64
C GLY A 50 -6.16 -25.39 12.74
N ASN A 51 -6.30 -26.69 12.55
CA ASN A 51 -5.18 -27.64 12.55
C ASN A 51 -4.55 -27.87 11.18
N ASP A 52 -4.97 -27.09 10.17
CA ASP A 52 -4.42 -27.24 8.82
C ASP A 52 -3.01 -26.70 8.72
N GLN A 53 -2.11 -27.49 8.12
CA GLN A 53 -0.72 -27.14 7.86
C GLN A 53 -0.43 -26.99 6.37
N SER A 54 -1.44 -27.11 5.52
CA SER A 54 -1.25 -27.11 4.05
C SER A 54 -1.58 -25.77 3.40
N ILE A 55 -2.57 -25.05 3.86
CA ILE A 55 -3.06 -23.78 3.27
C ILE A 55 -2.41 -22.58 3.95
N TYR A 56 -2.51 -22.51 5.29
CA TYR A 56 -2.00 -21.38 6.07
C TYR A 56 -0.56 -20.98 5.73
N PRO A 57 0.44 -21.90 5.66
CA PRO A 57 1.81 -21.50 5.40
C PRO A 57 2.02 -20.91 3.99
N ILE A 58 1.22 -21.35 3.02
CA ILE A 58 1.28 -20.83 1.65
C ILE A 58 0.73 -19.41 1.62
N VAL A 59 -0.44 -19.18 2.21
CA VAL A 59 -1.06 -17.85 2.29
C VAL A 59 -0.14 -16.87 3.02
N GLU A 60 0.44 -17.28 4.16
CA GLU A 60 1.40 -16.46 4.91
C GLU A 60 2.61 -16.08 4.04
N ASN A 61 3.19 -17.06 3.33
CA ASN A 61 4.34 -16.81 2.48
C ASN A 61 4.02 -15.90 1.27
N ASP A 62 2.90 -16.12 0.62
CA ASP A 62 2.52 -15.35 -0.56
C ASP A 62 2.29 -13.88 -0.19
N LEU A 63 1.54 -13.61 0.87
CA LEU A 63 1.28 -12.24 1.33
C LEU A 63 2.56 -11.54 1.80
N ASN A 64 3.46 -12.24 2.50
CA ASN A 64 4.76 -11.67 2.89
C ASN A 64 5.66 -11.37 1.69
N ARG A 65 5.68 -12.25 0.70
CA ARG A 65 6.51 -12.08 -0.51
C ARG A 65 5.98 -11.02 -1.47
N SER A 66 4.70 -10.65 -1.36
CA SER A 66 4.10 -9.60 -2.18
C SER A 66 4.74 -8.23 -1.97
N GLY A 67 5.38 -8.01 -0.81
CA GLY A 67 5.93 -6.72 -0.41
C GLY A 67 4.87 -5.66 -0.07
N LYS A 68 3.58 -5.97 -0.24
CA LYS A 68 2.44 -5.08 0.06
C LYS A 68 2.11 -5.07 1.54
N PHE A 69 2.46 -6.15 2.26
CA PHE A 69 2.13 -6.34 3.67
C PHE A 69 3.34 -6.76 4.48
N THR A 70 3.29 -6.46 5.78
CA THR A 70 4.22 -7.00 6.76
C THR A 70 3.45 -7.94 7.69
N SER A 71 3.86 -9.21 7.76
CA SER A 71 3.23 -10.18 8.65
C SER A 71 3.37 -9.75 10.11
N SER A 72 2.27 -9.80 10.84
CA SER A 72 2.25 -9.43 12.25
C SER A 72 2.35 -10.64 13.16
N SER A 73 2.69 -10.36 14.41
CA SER A 73 3.04 -11.31 15.47
C SER A 73 2.05 -12.48 15.63
N LYS A 74 2.58 -13.68 15.62
CA LYS A 74 1.88 -14.95 15.87
C LYS A 74 1.30 -15.07 17.29
N ASN A 75 1.76 -14.25 18.23
CA ASN A 75 1.39 -14.35 19.65
C ASN A 75 -0.09 -14.01 19.92
N LEU A 76 -0.70 -13.16 19.09
CA LEU A 76 -2.12 -12.81 19.20
C LEU A 76 -3.04 -13.75 18.39
N ALA A 77 -2.48 -14.54 17.49
CA ALA A 77 -3.23 -15.44 16.63
C ALA A 77 -4.08 -16.44 17.42
N ALA A 78 -3.59 -16.89 18.57
CA ALA A 78 -4.31 -17.83 19.43
C ALA A 78 -5.62 -17.27 20.02
N THR A 79 -5.82 -15.95 20.01
CA THR A 79 -7.00 -15.29 20.57
C THR A 79 -8.09 -14.99 19.55
N ALA A 80 -7.79 -15.12 18.26
CA ALA A 80 -8.71 -14.84 17.16
C ALA A 80 -9.31 -16.14 16.59
N SER A 81 -10.57 -16.06 16.18
CA SER A 81 -11.27 -17.13 15.48
C SER A 81 -12.23 -16.54 14.45
N MET A 82 -12.78 -17.36 13.56
CA MET A 82 -13.74 -16.93 12.54
C MET A 82 -14.98 -16.24 13.12
N ASN A 83 -15.43 -16.64 14.30
CA ASN A 83 -16.62 -16.06 14.96
C ASN A 83 -16.27 -14.88 15.87
N ASN A 84 -14.98 -14.71 16.19
CA ASN A 84 -14.48 -13.62 17.01
C ASN A 84 -13.06 -13.25 16.57
N PRO A 85 -12.91 -12.24 15.71
CA PRO A 85 -11.61 -11.79 15.25
C PRO A 85 -10.77 -11.09 16.32
N ASN A 86 -11.35 -10.85 17.54
CA ASN A 86 -10.72 -10.15 18.65
C ASN A 86 -10.14 -8.78 18.23
N ALA A 87 -10.99 -7.97 17.58
CA ALA A 87 -10.61 -6.69 17.01
C ALA A 87 -9.87 -5.76 18.00
N ALA A 88 -10.28 -5.74 19.27
CA ALA A 88 -9.66 -4.88 20.29
C ALA A 88 -8.17 -5.21 20.51
N ALA A 89 -7.83 -6.50 20.56
CA ALA A 89 -6.44 -6.93 20.74
C ALA A 89 -5.56 -6.56 19.52
N TRP A 90 -6.09 -6.72 18.31
CA TRP A 90 -5.38 -6.36 17.08
C TRP A 90 -5.23 -4.85 16.91
N GLN A 91 -6.26 -4.09 17.28
CA GLN A 91 -6.19 -2.63 17.31
C GLN A 91 -5.11 -2.13 18.26
N ALA A 92 -5.03 -2.69 19.47
CA ALA A 92 -3.99 -2.36 20.45
C ALA A 92 -2.57 -2.72 19.94
N ALA A 93 -2.45 -3.76 19.12
CA ALA A 93 -1.20 -4.18 18.49
C ALA A 93 -0.86 -3.39 17.21
N GLY A 94 -1.73 -2.48 16.76
CA GLY A 94 -1.53 -1.71 15.53
C GLY A 94 -1.61 -2.56 14.26
N VAL A 95 -2.46 -3.61 14.26
CA VAL A 95 -2.66 -4.52 13.13
C VAL A 95 -4.01 -4.20 12.50
N PRO A 96 -4.05 -3.59 11.30
CA PRO A 96 -5.30 -3.19 10.67
C PRO A 96 -6.08 -4.34 10.03
N TYR A 97 -5.43 -5.45 9.66
CA TYR A 97 -6.07 -6.53 8.93
C TYR A 97 -5.79 -7.88 9.56
N VAL A 98 -6.84 -8.73 9.66
CA VAL A 98 -6.75 -10.07 10.23
C VAL A 98 -7.39 -11.07 9.28
N VAL A 99 -6.63 -12.09 8.91
CA VAL A 99 -7.10 -13.25 8.16
C VAL A 99 -7.34 -14.41 9.12
N THR A 100 -8.54 -14.96 9.09
CA THR A 100 -8.91 -16.18 9.82
C THR A 100 -9.42 -17.22 8.85
N GLY A 101 -9.30 -18.48 9.19
CA GLY A 101 -9.81 -19.55 8.35
C GLY A 101 -10.03 -20.86 9.11
N ASN A 102 -10.69 -21.76 8.44
CA ASN A 102 -10.91 -23.13 8.89
C ASN A 102 -10.92 -24.08 7.69
N VAL A 103 -10.33 -25.23 7.84
CA VAL A 103 -10.28 -26.30 6.83
C VAL A 103 -10.94 -27.55 7.38
N LYS A 104 -11.93 -28.09 6.67
CA LYS A 104 -12.62 -29.33 6.99
C LYS A 104 -12.46 -30.31 5.85
N ALA A 105 -12.09 -31.55 6.16
CA ALA A 105 -12.14 -32.62 5.19
C ALA A 105 -13.60 -32.99 4.87
N THR A 106 -13.89 -33.26 3.59
CA THR A 106 -15.19 -33.75 3.14
C THR A 106 -15.20 -35.27 2.98
N ALA A 107 -16.38 -35.88 3.07
CA ALA A 107 -16.52 -37.31 2.88
C ALA A 107 -16.08 -37.80 1.49
N GLU A 108 -16.04 -36.91 0.52
CA GLU A 108 -15.69 -37.18 -0.89
C GLU A 108 -14.18 -37.10 -1.15
N GLY A 109 -13.37 -36.94 -0.11
CA GLY A 109 -11.90 -36.87 -0.24
C GLY A 109 -11.38 -35.48 -0.66
N GLY A 110 -12.15 -34.43 -0.46
CA GLY A 110 -11.76 -33.04 -0.66
C GLY A 110 -11.72 -32.26 0.65
N TYR A 111 -11.74 -30.93 0.54
CA TYR A 111 -11.75 -30.00 1.66
C TYR A 111 -12.75 -28.88 1.43
N GLU A 112 -13.40 -28.44 2.49
CA GLU A 112 -14.07 -27.15 2.58
C GLU A 112 -13.14 -26.19 3.30
N VAL A 113 -12.79 -25.07 2.63
CA VAL A 113 -11.95 -24.03 3.17
C VAL A 113 -12.79 -22.78 3.33
N HIS A 114 -13.05 -22.42 4.56
CA HIS A 114 -13.71 -21.16 4.89
C HIS A 114 -12.66 -20.17 5.34
N TYR A 115 -12.60 -19.00 4.72
CA TYR A 115 -11.67 -17.96 5.09
C TYR A 115 -12.33 -16.58 5.14
N GLN A 116 -11.80 -15.72 5.97
CA GLN A 116 -12.32 -14.38 6.21
C GLN A 116 -11.16 -13.39 6.27
N LEU A 117 -11.38 -12.19 5.73
CA LEU A 117 -10.52 -11.02 5.92
C LEU A 117 -11.31 -9.98 6.69
N TYR A 118 -10.79 -9.57 7.83
CA TYR A 118 -11.41 -8.60 8.73
C TYR A 118 -10.62 -7.29 8.78
N ASP A 119 -11.31 -6.16 8.55
CA ASP A 119 -10.77 -4.81 8.76
C ASP A 119 -11.04 -4.41 10.22
N VAL A 120 -9.96 -4.31 11.00
CA VAL A 120 -10.00 -4.02 12.43
C VAL A 120 -10.46 -2.60 12.72
N GLN A 121 -10.10 -1.64 11.85
CA GLN A 121 -10.46 -0.23 12.04
C GLN A 121 -11.93 0.02 11.71
N LYS A 122 -12.40 -0.55 10.60
CA LYS A 122 -13.80 -0.42 10.18
C LYS A 122 -14.74 -1.41 10.87
N GLN A 123 -14.18 -2.38 11.59
CA GLN A 123 -14.90 -3.45 12.26
C GLN A 123 -15.86 -4.21 11.33
N GLN A 124 -15.37 -4.54 10.12
CA GLN A 124 -16.16 -5.25 9.11
C GLN A 124 -15.35 -6.33 8.41
N TYR A 125 -16.04 -7.35 7.93
CA TYR A 125 -15.45 -8.34 7.03
C TYR A 125 -15.36 -7.78 5.61
N LEU A 126 -14.17 -7.82 5.04
CA LEU A 126 -13.93 -7.49 3.64
C LEU A 126 -14.14 -8.73 2.76
N LEU A 127 -13.79 -9.91 3.26
CA LEU A 127 -14.02 -11.20 2.62
C LEU A 127 -14.61 -12.16 3.65
N ASN A 128 -15.51 -13.04 3.18
CA ASN A 128 -16.09 -14.13 3.95
C ASN A 128 -16.53 -15.21 2.96
N GLU A 129 -15.61 -16.10 2.60
CA GLU A 129 -15.73 -16.98 1.45
C GLU A 129 -15.58 -18.46 1.87
N LEU A 130 -16.33 -19.34 1.20
CA LEU A 130 -16.27 -20.77 1.33
C LEU A 130 -15.85 -21.41 0.00
N LEU A 131 -14.74 -22.14 -0.01
CA LEU A 131 -14.23 -22.86 -1.17
C LEU A 131 -14.37 -24.37 -0.96
N SER A 132 -14.89 -25.08 -1.95
CA SER A 132 -14.81 -26.53 -2.04
C SER A 132 -13.63 -26.93 -2.93
N VAL A 133 -12.69 -27.68 -2.36
CA VAL A 133 -11.37 -27.92 -2.94
C VAL A 133 -11.09 -29.43 -2.99
N PRO A 134 -10.89 -30.02 -4.19
CA PRO A 134 -10.40 -31.39 -4.26
C PRO A 134 -8.97 -31.49 -3.69
N ALA A 135 -8.64 -32.61 -3.06
CA ALA A 135 -7.34 -32.83 -2.40
C ALA A 135 -6.13 -32.52 -3.31
N SER A 136 -6.26 -32.79 -4.61
CA SER A 136 -5.21 -32.52 -5.60
C SER A 136 -4.97 -31.04 -5.88
N ARG A 137 -5.88 -30.14 -5.44
CA ARG A 137 -5.82 -28.68 -5.71
C ARG A 137 -5.64 -27.82 -4.47
N VAL A 138 -5.36 -28.38 -3.31
CA VAL A 138 -5.20 -27.64 -2.06
C VAL A 138 -4.17 -26.51 -2.17
N ARG A 139 -3.04 -26.77 -2.83
CA ARG A 139 -2.01 -25.74 -3.05
C ARG A 139 -2.49 -24.61 -3.95
N SER A 140 -3.21 -24.94 -5.02
CA SER A 140 -3.79 -23.94 -5.91
C SER A 140 -4.84 -23.08 -5.19
N ALA A 141 -5.65 -23.70 -4.33
CA ALA A 141 -6.62 -22.97 -3.52
C ALA A 141 -5.96 -22.00 -2.53
N ALA A 142 -4.82 -22.38 -1.94
CA ALA A 142 -4.07 -21.47 -1.07
C ALA A 142 -3.60 -20.21 -1.82
N HIS A 143 -3.07 -20.36 -3.04
CA HIS A 143 -2.69 -19.21 -3.87
C HIS A 143 -3.92 -18.35 -4.26
N MET A 144 -5.04 -18.96 -4.61
CA MET A 144 -6.30 -18.23 -4.88
C MET A 144 -6.78 -17.41 -3.68
N ILE A 145 -6.65 -17.96 -2.47
CA ILE A 145 -6.97 -17.23 -1.24
C ILE A 145 -6.04 -16.03 -1.06
N SER A 146 -4.74 -16.23 -1.31
CA SER A 146 -3.75 -15.14 -1.23
C SER A 146 -4.07 -14.02 -2.22
N ASP A 147 -4.41 -14.37 -3.46
CA ASP A 147 -4.79 -13.42 -4.52
C ASP A 147 -6.05 -12.64 -4.13
N ALA A 148 -7.10 -13.32 -3.65
CA ALA A 148 -8.33 -12.69 -3.20
C ALA A 148 -8.09 -11.68 -2.05
N ILE A 149 -7.26 -12.04 -1.07
CA ILE A 149 -6.87 -11.14 0.02
C ILE A 149 -6.08 -9.94 -0.52
N TYR A 150 -5.15 -10.18 -1.45
CA TYR A 150 -4.33 -9.14 -2.07
C TYR A 150 -5.18 -8.13 -2.85
N GLU A 151 -6.19 -8.60 -3.57
CA GLU A 151 -7.10 -7.76 -4.36
C GLU A 151 -8.08 -6.95 -3.50
N ALA A 152 -8.46 -7.49 -2.34
CA ALA A 152 -9.39 -6.84 -1.41
C ALA A 152 -8.77 -5.67 -0.62
N LEU A 153 -7.44 -5.54 -0.63
CA LEU A 153 -6.66 -4.55 0.13
C LEU A 153 -5.86 -3.62 -0.77
#